data_2b71b692835340e10a01628cc046d8ee
#
_entry.id   2b71b692835340e10a01628cc046d8ee
#
_cell.length_a   1.000
_cell.length_b   1.000
_cell.length_c   1.000
_cell.angle_alpha   90.00
_cell.angle_beta   90.00
_cell.angle_gamma   90.00
#
_symmetry.space_group_name_H-M   'P 1'
#
loop_
_entity.id
_entity.type
_entity.pdbx_description
1 polymer ?
#
loop_
_entity_poly.entity_id
_entity_poly.type
_entity_poly.pdbx_seq_one_letter_code
_entity_poly.pdbx_strand_id
1 'polypeptide(L)'
;MKKSIIAAAFALLFGAQGASAIGIFDNLCYQARLGYNIGGTMPMGMPASIRGLNSYTPKPSFTIALDAYKPLTEKWGMMAGFHFQTKAMETDARVKSYSMEMRQGSESLSGLFTGNVVTNAKQLVVTLPLQATFSVSDAVRLKFGPYFSYALNNEFTGYAYDGYLREGDPTGTRIELGNTPDSWGTYDFSDQMRHLQLGVNLGADWQFHHRWGVYADLAWGVTGVHRSSFHTIEQTLYPIFGTVGVIYRLK
;
A
#
# COMPACT_ATOMS: atom_id res chain seq x y z
N MET A 1 25.19 2.27 -1.34
CA MET A 1 24.40 3.13 -0.43
C MET A 1 23.09 2.49 0.09
N LYS A 2 22.44 1.53 -0.60
CA LYS A 2 21.17 0.92 -0.16
C LYS A 2 21.29 -0.05 1.03
N LYS A 3 22.45 -0.67 1.26
CA LYS A 3 22.67 -1.63 2.37
C LYS A 3 22.89 -0.96 3.73
N SER A 4 23.29 0.32 3.75
CA SER A 4 23.60 1.04 5.00
C SER A 4 22.35 1.59 5.72
N ILE A 5 21.25 1.83 4.99
CA ILE A 5 20.01 2.39 5.57
C ILE A 5 19.25 1.32 6.38
N ILE A 6 19.25 0.07 5.92
CA ILE A 6 18.60 -1.05 6.62
C ILE A 6 19.35 -1.37 7.91
N ALA A 7 20.68 -1.35 7.89
CA ALA A 7 21.51 -1.55 9.07
C ALA A 7 21.35 -0.42 10.10
N ALA A 8 21.17 0.84 9.66
CA ALA A 8 20.93 1.97 10.53
C ALA A 8 19.56 1.95 11.21
N ALA A 9 18.51 1.53 10.50
CA ALA A 9 17.17 1.36 11.08
C ALA A 9 17.13 0.23 12.13
N PHE A 10 17.86 -0.86 11.89
CA PHE A 10 18.02 -1.95 12.86
C PHE A 10 18.84 -1.52 14.07
N ALA A 11 19.89 -0.71 13.88
CA ALA A 11 20.70 -0.19 14.97
C ALA A 11 19.96 0.83 15.85
N LEU A 12 19.02 1.60 15.29
CA LEU A 12 18.17 2.53 16.05
C LEU A 12 17.14 1.82 16.93
N LEU A 13 16.68 0.63 16.55
CA LEU A 13 15.76 -0.18 17.36
C LEU A 13 16.47 -1.07 18.40
N PHE A 14 17.74 -1.42 18.18
CA PHE A 14 18.48 -2.38 19.01
C PHE A 14 19.82 -1.87 19.58
N GLY A 15 20.30 -0.69 19.14
CA GLY A 15 21.66 -0.22 19.37
C GLY A 15 21.86 0.89 20.39
N ALA A 16 20.85 1.35 21.08
CA ALA A 16 21.02 2.42 22.09
C ALA A 16 21.32 1.89 23.50
N GLN A 17 22.45 1.18 23.65
CA GLN A 17 23.06 0.96 24.96
C GLN A 17 24.14 2.02 25.21
N GLY A 18 23.73 3.25 25.43
CA GLY A 18 24.74 4.25 25.76
C GLY A 18 24.31 5.70 25.58
N ALA A 19 23.25 6.10 26.21
CA ALA A 19 23.03 7.45 26.69
C ALA A 19 21.80 7.42 27.61
N SER A 20 21.84 8.07 28.71
CA SER A 20 20.81 8.18 29.76
C SER A 20 19.47 8.73 29.23
N ALA A 21 18.81 7.99 28.35
CA ALA A 21 17.41 8.18 27.98
C ALA A 21 16.58 7.48 29.06
N ILE A 22 16.50 8.13 30.20
CA ILE A 22 15.78 7.74 31.40
C ILE A 22 14.38 7.22 30.99
N GLY A 23 14.13 5.93 31.21
CA GLY A 23 12.79 5.34 31.22
C GLY A 23 12.09 5.06 29.89
N ILE A 24 12.64 5.45 28.73
CA ILE A 24 11.95 5.21 27.45
C ILE A 24 11.96 3.71 27.07
N PHE A 25 13.01 3.00 27.40
CA PHE A 25 13.20 1.58 27.06
C PHE A 25 12.80 0.60 28.17
N ASP A 26 12.39 1.13 29.33
CA ASP A 26 11.92 0.27 30.43
C ASP A 26 10.51 -0.25 30.15
N ASN A 27 10.24 -1.50 30.52
CA ASN A 27 8.93 -2.19 30.37
C ASN A 27 8.45 -2.30 28.92
N LEU A 28 9.36 -2.44 27.96
CA LEU A 28 9.01 -2.73 26.56
C LEU A 28 8.59 -4.19 26.40
N CYS A 29 7.45 -4.39 25.74
CA CYS A 29 6.99 -5.70 25.30
C CYS A 29 7.20 -5.83 23.80
N TYR A 30 7.96 -6.83 23.39
CA TYR A 30 8.22 -7.10 21.98
C TYR A 30 7.26 -8.15 21.45
N GLN A 31 6.81 -7.95 20.20
CA GLN A 31 5.92 -8.90 19.54
C GLN A 31 6.27 -9.02 18.06
N ALA A 32 6.26 -10.27 17.58
CA ALA A 32 6.35 -10.57 16.16
C ALA A 32 4.95 -10.70 15.59
N ARG A 33 4.75 -10.27 14.35
CA ARG A 33 3.49 -10.38 13.63
C ARG A 33 3.69 -11.02 12.27
N LEU A 34 2.74 -11.87 11.89
CA LEU A 34 2.62 -12.42 10.53
C LEU A 34 1.18 -12.19 10.08
N GLY A 35 1.00 -11.58 8.92
CA GLY A 35 -0.32 -11.25 8.41
C GLY A 35 -0.46 -11.38 6.91
N TYR A 36 -1.71 -11.41 6.48
CA TYR A 36 -2.13 -11.39 5.09
C TYR A 36 -2.77 -10.04 4.78
N ASN A 37 -2.34 -9.39 3.69
CA ASN A 37 -2.83 -8.09 3.27
C ASN A 37 -3.87 -8.25 2.17
N ILE A 38 -4.99 -7.55 2.30
CA ILE A 38 -6.06 -7.46 1.30
C ILE A 38 -6.35 -5.99 1.08
N GLY A 39 -6.38 -5.55 -0.16
CA GLY A 39 -6.67 -4.16 -0.48
C GLY A 39 -6.05 -3.74 -1.80
N GLY A 40 -6.03 -2.46 -2.05
CA GLY A 40 -5.54 -1.96 -3.31
C GLY A 40 -5.28 -0.46 -3.31
N THR A 41 -5.02 0.04 -4.49
CA THR A 41 -4.94 1.47 -4.77
C THR A 41 -6.22 1.91 -5.47
N MET A 42 -6.88 2.90 -4.92
CA MET A 42 -8.16 3.38 -5.45
C MET A 42 -8.26 4.90 -5.40
N PRO A 43 -9.02 5.53 -6.31
CA PRO A 43 -9.28 6.96 -6.23
C PRO A 43 -10.20 7.27 -5.04
N MET A 44 -10.03 8.43 -4.44
CA MET A 44 -10.99 8.98 -3.48
C MET A 44 -12.14 9.65 -4.25
N GLY A 45 -13.26 8.93 -4.32
CA GLY A 45 -14.37 9.26 -5.22
C GLY A 45 -14.19 8.62 -6.61
N MET A 46 -15.25 7.99 -7.11
CA MET A 46 -15.24 7.35 -8.42
C MET A 46 -15.31 8.42 -9.50
N PRO A 47 -14.29 8.57 -10.35
CA PRO A 47 -14.34 9.54 -11.44
C PRO A 47 -15.36 9.11 -12.50
N ALA A 48 -15.95 10.10 -13.18
CA ALA A 48 -16.95 9.84 -14.21
C ALA A 48 -16.40 9.02 -15.40
N SER A 49 -15.10 9.03 -15.62
CA SER A 49 -14.41 8.25 -16.63
C SER A 49 -14.38 6.75 -16.33
N ILE A 50 -14.46 6.33 -15.07
CA ILE A 50 -14.57 4.92 -14.66
C ILE A 50 -16.06 4.55 -14.61
N ARG A 51 -16.51 3.69 -15.50
CA ARG A 51 -17.92 3.30 -15.66
C ARG A 51 -18.33 2.08 -14.84
N GLY A 52 -17.36 1.28 -14.44
CA GLY A 52 -17.59 0.10 -13.62
C GLY A 52 -16.31 -0.70 -13.42
N LEU A 53 -16.32 -1.51 -12.39
CA LEU A 53 -15.30 -2.49 -12.10
C LEU A 53 -15.78 -3.84 -12.60
N ASN A 54 -15.09 -4.42 -13.58
CA ASN A 54 -15.41 -5.75 -14.11
C ASN A 54 -14.94 -6.84 -13.13
N SER A 55 -13.73 -6.69 -12.60
CA SER A 55 -13.17 -7.59 -11.58
C SER A 55 -12.16 -6.91 -10.68
N TYR A 56 -12.04 -7.44 -9.47
CA TYR A 56 -10.97 -7.13 -8.52
C TYR A 56 -10.40 -8.45 -8.00
N THR A 57 -9.10 -8.64 -8.18
CA THR A 57 -8.40 -9.84 -7.74
C THR A 57 -7.30 -9.44 -6.76
N PRO A 58 -7.47 -9.70 -5.45
CA PRO A 58 -6.39 -9.54 -4.49
C PRO A 58 -5.29 -10.55 -4.81
N LYS A 59 -4.08 -10.06 -4.99
CA LYS A 59 -2.91 -10.93 -5.19
C LYS A 59 -2.29 -11.29 -3.84
N PRO A 60 -1.62 -12.44 -3.71
CA PRO A 60 -0.98 -12.84 -2.45
C PRO A 60 -0.07 -11.75 -1.89
N SER A 61 -0.36 -11.31 -0.68
CA SER A 61 0.31 -10.19 -0.04
C SER A 61 0.47 -10.45 1.45
N PHE A 62 1.68 -10.26 1.98
CA PHE A 62 2.03 -10.66 3.34
C PHE A 62 2.70 -9.52 4.11
N THR A 63 2.55 -9.57 5.41
CA THR A 63 3.24 -8.71 6.37
C THR A 63 4.03 -9.58 7.34
N ILE A 64 5.32 -9.25 7.52
CA ILE A 64 6.15 -9.72 8.62
C ILE A 64 6.56 -8.48 9.40
N ALA A 65 6.35 -8.49 10.71
CA ALA A 65 6.59 -7.31 11.52
C ALA A 65 7.17 -7.62 12.89
N LEU A 66 7.92 -6.66 13.42
CA LEU A 66 8.38 -6.60 14.80
C LEU A 66 7.91 -5.29 15.41
N ASP A 67 7.16 -5.36 16.50
CA ASP A 67 6.67 -4.21 17.23
C ASP A 67 7.21 -4.19 18.66
N ALA A 68 7.45 -2.98 19.14
CA ALA A 68 7.72 -2.67 20.53
C ALA A 68 6.52 -1.91 21.11
N TYR A 69 5.92 -2.46 22.13
CA TYR A 69 4.81 -1.86 22.86
C TYR A 69 5.30 -1.36 24.22
N LYS A 70 4.93 -0.13 24.55
CA LYS A 70 5.17 0.48 25.86
C LYS A 70 3.86 0.87 26.51
N PRO A 71 3.50 0.28 27.67
CA PRO A 71 2.41 0.79 28.48
C PRO A 71 2.80 2.14 29.11
N LEU A 72 1.93 3.14 29.02
CA LEU A 72 2.12 4.46 29.64
C LEU A 72 1.24 4.60 30.89
N THR A 73 0.04 4.07 30.83
CA THR A 73 -0.91 3.98 31.93
C THR A 73 -1.58 2.61 31.91
N GLU A 74 -2.52 2.35 32.81
CA GLU A 74 -3.31 1.10 32.83
C GLU A 74 -4.04 0.84 31.49
N LYS A 75 -4.52 1.89 30.82
CA LYS A 75 -5.30 1.79 29.59
C LYS A 75 -4.57 2.27 28.35
N TRP A 76 -3.65 3.21 28.47
CA TRP A 76 -2.97 3.82 27.33
C TRP A 76 -1.53 3.34 27.20
N GLY A 77 -1.09 3.18 25.96
CA GLY A 77 0.27 2.86 25.62
C GLY A 77 0.66 3.43 24.27
N MET A 78 1.87 3.16 23.89
CA MET A 78 2.42 3.47 22.58
C MET A 78 2.98 2.20 21.95
N MET A 79 2.89 2.10 20.63
CA MET A 79 3.48 1.03 19.85
C MET A 79 4.20 1.60 18.64
N ALA A 80 5.40 1.13 18.42
CA ALA A 80 6.17 1.43 17.22
C ALA A 80 6.75 0.12 16.70
N GLY A 81 6.93 0.02 15.39
CA GLY A 81 7.41 -1.21 14.80
C GLY A 81 8.09 -1.02 13.46
N PHE A 82 8.55 -2.15 12.95
CA PHE A 82 9.14 -2.29 11.64
C PHE A 82 8.41 -3.40 10.89
N HIS A 83 7.68 -3.03 9.85
CA HIS A 83 6.86 -3.93 9.06
C HIS A 83 7.44 -4.07 7.66
N PHE A 84 7.72 -5.28 7.24
CA PHE A 84 8.07 -5.64 5.88
C PHE A 84 6.84 -6.22 5.20
N GLN A 85 6.36 -5.55 4.14
CA GLN A 85 5.06 -5.85 3.55
C GLN A 85 5.13 -5.96 2.04
N THR A 86 4.42 -6.94 1.50
CA THR A 86 4.04 -6.94 0.09
C THR A 86 2.60 -6.45 -0.04
N LYS A 87 2.31 -5.69 -1.08
CA LYS A 87 0.98 -5.16 -1.41
C LYS A 87 0.76 -5.37 -2.89
N ALA A 88 -0.25 -6.14 -3.27
CA ALA A 88 -0.49 -6.43 -4.66
C ALA A 88 -1.97 -6.60 -4.96
N MET A 89 -2.39 -6.10 -6.12
CA MET A 89 -3.76 -6.24 -6.63
C MET A 89 -3.75 -6.28 -8.16
N GLU A 90 -4.82 -6.80 -8.71
CA GLU A 90 -5.19 -6.66 -10.11
C GLU A 90 -6.64 -6.19 -10.19
N THR A 91 -6.90 -5.23 -11.06
CA THR A 91 -8.25 -4.74 -11.35
C THR A 91 -8.48 -4.75 -12.83
N ASP A 92 -9.69 -5.07 -13.24
CA ASP A 92 -10.22 -4.87 -14.57
C ASP A 92 -11.38 -3.89 -14.49
N ALA A 93 -11.29 -2.76 -15.18
CA ALA A 93 -12.27 -1.70 -15.12
C ALA A 93 -12.70 -1.26 -16.52
N ARG A 94 -13.99 -0.97 -16.67
CA ARG A 94 -14.53 -0.36 -17.87
C ARG A 94 -14.46 1.15 -17.74
N VAL A 95 -13.84 1.79 -18.74
CA VAL A 95 -13.62 3.24 -18.76
C VAL A 95 -14.21 3.89 -20.01
N LYS A 96 -14.46 5.19 -19.93
CA LYS A 96 -14.90 6.02 -21.06
C LYS A 96 -14.20 7.38 -21.04
N SER A 97 -13.59 7.74 -22.15
CA SER A 97 -12.82 9.00 -22.30
C SER A 97 -11.80 9.15 -21.17
N TYR A 98 -11.11 8.06 -20.84
CA TYR A 98 -10.10 7.99 -19.79
C TYR A 98 -8.75 8.41 -20.36
N SER A 99 -8.13 9.45 -19.78
CA SER A 99 -6.81 9.90 -20.21
C SER A 99 -5.77 8.85 -19.85
N MET A 100 -5.01 8.40 -20.83
CA MET A 100 -3.92 7.46 -20.63
C MET A 100 -2.87 7.53 -21.73
N GLU A 101 -1.71 7.01 -21.39
CA GLU A 101 -0.60 6.77 -22.28
C GLU A 101 -0.32 5.28 -22.33
N MET A 102 -0.15 4.73 -23.53
CA MET A 102 0.07 3.31 -23.74
C MET A 102 1.00 3.06 -24.91
N ARG A 103 1.49 1.85 -25.05
CA ARG A 103 2.26 1.39 -26.20
C ARG A 103 1.50 0.29 -26.93
N GLN A 104 1.48 0.37 -28.25
CA GLN A 104 1.02 -0.71 -29.11
C GLN A 104 2.18 -1.07 -30.06
N GLY A 105 2.80 -2.23 -29.84
CA GLY A 105 4.05 -2.58 -30.50
C GLY A 105 5.19 -1.61 -30.14
N SER A 106 5.73 -0.91 -31.13
CA SER A 106 6.79 0.09 -30.96
C SER A 106 6.29 1.54 -30.84
N GLU A 107 5.00 1.78 -31.04
CA GLU A 107 4.40 3.11 -31.03
C GLU A 107 3.91 3.50 -29.63
N SER A 108 4.17 4.75 -29.24
CA SER A 108 3.61 5.36 -28.03
C SER A 108 2.36 6.14 -28.42
N LEU A 109 1.25 5.83 -27.77
CA LEU A 109 -0.06 6.41 -28.01
C LEU A 109 -0.52 7.15 -26.74
N SER A 110 -0.97 8.38 -26.89
CA SER A 110 -1.50 9.20 -25.79
C SER A 110 -2.83 9.81 -26.20
N GLY A 111 -3.81 9.72 -25.30
CA GLY A 111 -5.14 10.27 -25.60
C GLY A 111 -6.23 9.76 -24.68
N LEU A 112 -7.46 9.77 -25.20
CA LEU A 112 -8.66 9.39 -24.45
C LEU A 112 -9.11 7.98 -24.87
N PHE A 113 -9.00 7.04 -23.93
CA PHE A 113 -9.38 5.65 -24.15
C PHE A 113 -10.82 5.38 -23.67
N THR A 114 -11.53 4.57 -24.45
CA THR A 114 -12.84 4.01 -24.11
C THR A 114 -12.82 2.51 -24.36
N GLY A 115 -13.00 1.71 -23.32
CA GLY A 115 -12.90 0.26 -23.38
C GLY A 115 -12.65 -0.33 -21.99
N ASN A 116 -11.87 -1.40 -21.92
CA ASN A 116 -11.51 -2.06 -20.67
C ASN A 116 -10.02 -1.88 -20.37
N VAL A 117 -9.68 -1.71 -19.09
CA VAL A 117 -8.31 -1.49 -18.62
C VAL A 117 -8.01 -2.45 -17.48
N VAL A 118 -7.02 -3.30 -17.67
CA VAL A 118 -6.45 -4.13 -16.61
C VAL A 118 -5.25 -3.41 -16.00
N THR A 119 -5.24 -3.31 -14.68
CA THR A 119 -4.15 -2.71 -13.90
C THR A 119 -3.62 -3.71 -12.90
N ASN A 120 -2.32 -3.93 -12.93
CA ASN A 120 -1.56 -4.68 -11.94
C ASN A 120 -0.73 -3.71 -11.12
N ALA A 121 -0.98 -3.63 -9.83
CA ALA A 121 -0.18 -2.84 -8.90
C ALA A 121 0.46 -3.76 -7.87
N LYS A 122 1.78 -3.63 -7.68
CA LYS A 122 2.55 -4.41 -6.71
C LYS A 122 3.64 -3.56 -6.08
N GLN A 123 3.76 -3.66 -4.77
CA GLN A 123 4.78 -2.94 -4.01
C GLN A 123 5.40 -3.87 -2.98
N LEU A 124 6.70 -3.68 -2.77
CA LEU A 124 7.43 -4.18 -1.61
C LEU A 124 7.80 -2.98 -0.75
N VAL A 125 7.25 -2.90 0.46
CA VAL A 125 7.42 -1.72 1.30
C VAL A 125 7.95 -2.07 2.69
N VAL A 126 8.72 -1.15 3.24
CA VAL A 126 9.06 -1.11 4.66
C VAL A 126 8.22 -0.02 5.31
N THR A 127 7.49 -0.35 6.36
CA THR A 127 6.58 0.56 7.06
C THR A 127 6.99 0.69 8.52
N LEU A 128 7.01 1.93 9.00
CA LEU A 128 7.26 2.31 10.39
C LEU A 128 5.96 2.90 10.96
N PRO A 129 5.10 2.11 11.62
CA PRO A 129 3.95 2.64 12.32
C PRO A 129 4.34 3.27 13.66
N LEU A 130 3.67 4.36 14.01
CA LEU A 130 3.72 5.00 15.33
C LEU A 130 2.29 5.10 15.83
N GLN A 131 1.92 4.26 16.78
CA GLN A 131 0.53 4.10 17.17
C GLN A 131 0.33 4.38 18.66
N ALA A 132 -0.68 5.17 18.97
CA ALA A 132 -1.28 5.18 20.29
C ALA A 132 -2.14 3.92 20.43
N THR A 133 -2.15 3.35 21.63
CA THR A 133 -2.90 2.14 21.91
C THR A 133 -3.81 2.36 23.12
N PHE A 134 -5.01 1.77 23.06
CA PHE A 134 -5.99 1.81 24.12
C PHE A 134 -6.45 0.39 24.47
N SER A 135 -6.19 -0.05 25.70
CA SER A 135 -6.61 -1.35 26.20
C SER A 135 -8.07 -1.27 26.66
N VAL A 136 -8.96 -1.89 25.86
CA VAL A 136 -10.39 -2.02 26.18
C VAL A 136 -10.56 -3.04 27.30
N SER A 137 -9.75 -4.10 27.28
CA SER A 137 -9.64 -5.13 28.31
C SER A 137 -8.21 -5.68 28.32
N ASP A 138 -7.91 -6.60 29.23
CA ASP A 138 -6.60 -7.28 29.27
C ASP A 138 -6.30 -8.07 27.99
N ALA A 139 -7.35 -8.49 27.27
CA ALA A 139 -7.24 -9.28 26.05
C ALA A 139 -7.33 -8.43 24.78
N VAL A 140 -7.99 -7.27 24.80
CA VAL A 140 -8.30 -6.47 23.59
C VAL A 140 -7.67 -5.10 23.67
N ARG A 141 -6.91 -4.77 22.65
CA ARG A 141 -6.26 -3.48 22.48
C ARG A 141 -6.61 -2.88 21.14
N LEU A 142 -7.09 -1.64 21.15
CA LEU A 142 -7.23 -0.80 19.95
C LEU A 142 -5.95 -0.03 19.73
N LYS A 143 -5.66 0.31 18.49
CA LYS A 143 -4.48 1.04 18.10
C LYS A 143 -4.78 1.95 16.91
N PHE A 144 -4.20 3.14 16.93
CA PHE A 144 -4.33 4.10 15.84
C PHE A 144 -3.11 5.02 15.80
N GLY A 145 -2.78 5.51 14.64
CA GLY A 145 -1.68 6.45 14.49
C GLY A 145 -1.16 6.57 13.06
N PRO A 146 -0.21 7.46 12.84
CA PRO A 146 0.42 7.61 11.54
C PRO A 146 1.36 6.43 11.23
N TYR A 147 1.63 6.25 9.94
CA TYR A 147 2.71 5.40 9.47
C TYR A 147 3.52 6.09 8.37
N PHE A 148 4.77 5.68 8.28
CA PHE A 148 5.70 6.05 7.23
C PHE A 148 6.09 4.79 6.48
N SER A 149 5.92 4.75 5.17
CA SER A 149 6.31 3.62 4.34
C SER A 149 7.30 4.04 3.28
N TYR A 150 8.30 3.22 3.06
CA TYR A 150 9.25 3.37 1.96
C TYR A 150 9.15 2.16 1.03
N ALA A 151 8.81 2.41 -0.23
CA ALA A 151 8.72 1.39 -1.26
C ALA A 151 10.13 1.04 -1.78
N LEU A 152 10.52 -0.21 -1.55
CA LEU A 152 11.76 -0.80 -2.04
C LEU A 152 11.64 -1.20 -3.51
N ASN A 153 10.45 -1.66 -3.88
CA ASN A 153 10.09 -2.01 -5.25
C ASN A 153 8.67 -1.54 -5.56
N ASN A 154 8.48 -1.03 -6.75
CA ASN A 154 7.21 -0.56 -7.27
C ASN A 154 6.97 -1.19 -8.63
N GLU A 155 5.74 -1.63 -8.88
CA GLU A 155 5.27 -2.12 -10.16
C GLU A 155 3.84 -1.62 -10.36
N PHE A 156 3.62 -0.90 -11.46
CA PHE A 156 2.30 -0.42 -11.87
C PHE A 156 2.19 -0.57 -13.38
N THR A 157 1.69 -1.73 -13.79
CA THR A 157 1.65 -2.14 -15.19
C THR A 157 0.23 -2.53 -15.56
N GLY A 158 -0.04 -2.60 -16.85
CA GLY A 158 -1.33 -3.08 -17.31
C GLY A 158 -1.48 -2.99 -18.80
N TYR A 159 -2.72 -3.18 -19.24
CA TYR A 159 -3.09 -3.10 -20.64
C TYR A 159 -4.54 -2.64 -20.82
N ALA A 160 -4.75 -1.97 -21.95
CA ALA A 160 -6.07 -1.56 -22.42
C ALA A 160 -6.49 -2.49 -23.58
N TYR A 161 -7.75 -2.89 -23.58
CA TYR A 161 -8.25 -3.85 -24.57
C TYR A 161 -9.74 -3.63 -24.85
N ASP A 162 -10.20 -4.23 -25.93
CA ASP A 162 -11.60 -4.23 -26.36
C ASP A 162 -12.21 -2.82 -26.33
N GLY A 163 -11.57 -1.92 -27.09
CA GLY A 163 -11.94 -0.52 -27.07
C GLY A 163 -11.22 0.30 -28.13
N TYR A 164 -11.21 1.60 -27.95
CA TYR A 164 -10.50 2.52 -28.84
C TYR A 164 -9.88 3.69 -28.09
N LEU A 165 -8.76 4.16 -28.61
CA LEU A 165 -8.10 5.41 -28.21
C LEU A 165 -8.43 6.51 -29.21
N ARG A 166 -8.74 7.72 -28.69
CA ARG A 166 -8.73 8.97 -29.46
C ARG A 166 -7.42 9.70 -29.19
N GLU A 167 -6.57 9.84 -30.20
CA GLU A 167 -5.26 10.46 -30.05
C GLU A 167 -5.38 11.95 -29.74
N GLY A 168 -4.73 12.39 -28.68
CA GLY A 168 -4.72 13.79 -28.25
C GLY A 168 -6.05 14.25 -27.63
N ASP A 169 -7.08 14.43 -28.43
CA ASP A 169 -8.36 14.99 -28.04
C ASP A 169 -9.57 14.10 -28.46
N PRO A 170 -10.83 14.41 -28.03
CA PRO A 170 -12.02 13.62 -28.34
C PRO A 170 -12.33 13.47 -29.85
N THR A 171 -11.77 14.36 -30.69
CA THR A 171 -11.97 14.35 -32.16
C THR A 171 -10.80 13.78 -32.92
N GLY A 172 -9.69 13.43 -32.22
CA GLY A 172 -8.48 12.90 -32.79
C GLY A 172 -8.63 11.54 -33.47
N THR A 173 -7.57 11.09 -34.13
CA THR A 173 -7.53 9.80 -34.82
C THR A 173 -7.97 8.67 -33.90
N ARG A 174 -8.87 7.82 -34.38
CA ARG A 174 -9.37 6.67 -33.65
C ARG A 174 -8.50 5.45 -33.95
N ILE A 175 -7.93 4.89 -32.90
CA ILE A 175 -7.09 3.70 -32.93
C ILE A 175 -7.83 2.59 -32.17
N GLU A 176 -8.13 1.50 -32.87
CA GLU A 176 -8.85 0.35 -32.27
C GLU A 176 -7.87 -0.56 -31.52
N LEU A 177 -8.29 -1.00 -30.34
CA LEU A 177 -7.62 -2.02 -29.55
C LEU A 177 -8.51 -3.26 -29.45
N GLY A 178 -7.98 -4.41 -29.84
CA GLY A 178 -8.68 -5.68 -29.78
C GLY A 178 -8.61 -6.36 -28.43
N ASN A 179 -9.00 -7.62 -28.41
CA ASN A 179 -9.01 -8.45 -27.19
C ASN A 179 -7.93 -9.57 -27.20
N THR A 180 -6.97 -9.49 -28.13
CA THR A 180 -5.84 -10.41 -28.18
C THR A 180 -4.55 -9.71 -27.74
N PRO A 181 -3.57 -10.40 -27.14
CA PRO A 181 -2.34 -9.80 -26.63
C PRO A 181 -1.59 -8.91 -27.66
N ASP A 182 -1.62 -9.28 -28.93
CA ASP A 182 -0.94 -8.53 -30.02
C ASP A 182 -1.66 -7.21 -30.37
N SER A 183 -2.93 -7.07 -29.96
CA SER A 183 -3.78 -5.90 -30.24
C SER A 183 -4.03 -5.01 -29.02
N TRP A 184 -3.45 -5.36 -27.86
CA TRP A 184 -3.57 -4.56 -26.63
C TRP A 184 -2.69 -3.32 -26.68
N GLY A 185 -3.11 -2.27 -26.00
CA GLY A 185 -2.25 -1.16 -25.61
C GLY A 185 -1.67 -1.40 -24.23
N THR A 186 -0.37 -1.62 -24.10
CA THR A 186 0.29 -1.88 -22.81
C THR A 186 0.82 -0.59 -22.18
N TYR A 187 0.89 -0.54 -20.86
CA TYR A 187 1.49 0.58 -20.13
C TYR A 187 2.30 0.13 -18.92
N ASP A 188 3.30 0.95 -18.58
CA ASP A 188 4.14 0.77 -17.41
C ASP A 188 4.42 2.14 -16.78
N PHE A 189 3.86 2.37 -15.58
CA PHE A 189 4.03 3.58 -14.80
C PHE A 189 4.78 3.31 -13.50
N SER A 190 5.53 2.22 -13.41
CA SER A 190 6.29 1.81 -12.23
C SER A 190 7.27 2.88 -11.77
N ASP A 191 7.95 3.55 -12.72
CA ASP A 191 8.91 4.62 -12.43
C ASP A 191 8.25 5.92 -11.93
N GLN A 192 6.94 6.07 -12.16
CA GLN A 192 6.16 7.22 -11.72
C GLN A 192 5.58 7.04 -10.31
N MET A 193 5.76 5.87 -9.72
CA MET A 193 5.31 5.61 -8.36
C MET A 193 6.19 6.32 -7.32
N ARG A 194 5.54 6.73 -6.23
CA ARG A 194 6.19 7.38 -5.10
C ARG A 194 6.85 6.33 -4.20
N HIS A 195 8.11 6.57 -3.84
CA HIS A 195 8.81 5.71 -2.88
C HIS A 195 8.38 5.99 -1.43
N LEU A 196 8.24 7.26 -1.05
CA LEU A 196 7.81 7.63 0.30
C LEU A 196 6.30 7.81 0.35
N GLN A 197 5.64 7.06 1.23
CA GLN A 197 4.21 7.09 1.45
C GLN A 197 3.90 7.35 2.92
N LEU A 198 2.90 8.17 3.17
CA LEU A 198 2.41 8.52 4.50
C LEU A 198 0.95 8.12 4.60
N GLY A 199 0.53 7.72 5.80
CA GLY A 199 -0.85 7.38 6.04
C GLY A 199 -1.18 7.22 7.50
N VAL A 200 -2.38 6.73 7.75
CA VAL A 200 -2.89 6.43 9.08
C VAL A 200 -3.26 4.96 9.18
N ASN A 201 -3.01 4.38 10.35
CA ASN A 201 -3.42 3.03 10.70
C ASN A 201 -4.49 3.07 11.78
N LEU A 202 -5.48 2.21 11.65
CA LEU A 202 -6.44 1.85 12.67
C LEU A 202 -6.44 0.34 12.82
N GLY A 203 -6.43 -0.18 14.04
CA GLY A 203 -6.43 -1.62 14.22
C GLY A 203 -6.81 -2.08 15.61
N ALA A 204 -6.94 -3.40 15.73
CA ALA A 204 -7.24 -4.09 16.98
C ALA A 204 -6.38 -5.35 17.12
N ASP A 205 -5.91 -5.58 18.32
CA ASP A 205 -5.22 -6.80 18.74
C ASP A 205 -6.11 -7.54 19.73
N TRP A 206 -6.28 -8.83 19.54
CA TRP A 206 -6.95 -9.71 20.49
C TRP A 206 -5.98 -10.80 20.95
N GLN A 207 -5.58 -10.73 22.22
CA GLN A 207 -4.69 -11.67 22.88
C GLN A 207 -5.52 -12.77 23.55
N PHE A 208 -5.63 -13.93 22.95
CA PHE A 208 -6.39 -15.06 23.50
C PHE A 208 -5.56 -16.02 24.37
N HIS A 209 -4.23 -15.88 24.32
CA HIS A 209 -3.28 -16.67 25.09
C HIS A 209 -2.11 -15.79 25.53
N HIS A 210 -1.35 -16.20 26.58
CA HIS A 210 -0.21 -15.43 27.11
C HIS A 210 0.81 -14.98 26.03
N ARG A 211 1.03 -15.79 25.01
CA ARG A 211 1.98 -15.49 23.92
C ARG A 211 1.32 -15.29 22.57
N TRP A 212 0.10 -15.78 22.37
CA TRP A 212 -0.56 -15.77 21.06
C TRP A 212 -1.76 -14.84 21.04
N GLY A 213 -1.90 -14.15 19.94
CA GLY A 213 -3.02 -13.29 19.63
C GLY A 213 -3.27 -13.24 18.12
N VAL A 214 -4.34 -12.58 17.76
CA VAL A 214 -4.67 -12.22 16.38
C VAL A 214 -4.82 -10.71 16.27
N TYR A 215 -4.70 -10.18 15.08
CA TYR A 215 -4.89 -8.76 14.85
C TYR A 215 -5.59 -8.49 13.52
N ALA A 216 -6.24 -7.34 13.47
CA ALA A 216 -6.76 -6.76 12.27
C ALA A 216 -6.37 -5.29 12.20
N ASP A 217 -5.79 -4.86 11.09
CA ASP A 217 -5.34 -3.49 10.84
C ASP A 217 -5.91 -2.98 9.53
N LEU A 218 -6.25 -1.70 9.48
CA LEU A 218 -6.58 -0.95 8.29
C LEU A 218 -5.53 0.16 8.11
N ALA A 219 -4.82 0.13 7.02
CA ALA A 219 -3.87 1.15 6.60
C ALA A 219 -4.47 1.98 5.48
N TRP A 220 -4.57 3.29 5.70
CA TRP A 220 -5.06 4.24 4.72
C TRP A 220 -3.97 5.25 4.39
N GLY A 221 -3.47 5.23 3.14
CA GLY A 221 -2.50 6.21 2.67
C GLY A 221 -3.15 7.57 2.43
N VAL A 222 -2.56 8.62 2.97
CA VAL A 222 -2.95 10.01 2.70
C VAL A 222 -2.14 10.63 1.57
N THR A 223 -1.02 10.01 1.20
CA THR A 223 -0.26 10.34 -0.01
C THR A 223 -0.67 9.43 -1.15
N GLY A 224 -0.82 10.00 -2.34
CA GLY A 224 -1.06 9.19 -3.55
C GLY A 224 0.11 8.27 -3.88
N VAL A 225 -0.19 7.18 -4.59
CA VAL A 225 0.84 6.18 -4.99
C VAL A 225 1.76 6.68 -6.08
N HIS A 226 1.34 7.64 -6.91
CA HIS A 226 2.16 8.27 -7.94
C HIS A 226 2.78 9.59 -7.46
N ARG A 227 3.84 10.01 -8.14
CA ARG A 227 4.47 11.31 -7.91
C ARG A 227 3.50 12.43 -8.33
N SER A 228 3.61 13.58 -7.67
CA SER A 228 2.75 14.74 -8.00
C SER A 228 2.98 15.32 -9.39
N SER A 229 4.12 15.00 -10.02
CA SER A 229 4.43 15.39 -11.40
C SER A 229 3.81 14.46 -12.46
N PHE A 230 3.22 13.34 -12.04
CA PHE A 230 2.58 12.40 -12.96
C PHE A 230 1.13 12.80 -13.19
N HIS A 231 0.78 13.14 -14.42
CA HIS A 231 -0.55 13.64 -14.81
C HIS A 231 -1.27 12.78 -15.85
N THR A 232 -0.64 11.69 -16.30
CA THR A 232 -1.24 10.79 -17.29
C THR A 232 -2.53 10.14 -16.76
N ILE A 233 -2.56 9.81 -15.48
CA ILE A 233 -3.77 9.37 -14.77
C ILE A 233 -4.35 10.58 -14.05
N GLU A 234 -5.57 11.01 -14.42
CA GLU A 234 -6.21 12.22 -13.89
C GLU A 234 -6.48 12.16 -12.39
N GLN A 235 -6.63 10.93 -11.83
CA GLN A 235 -7.01 10.74 -10.45
C GLN A 235 -5.83 10.34 -9.58
N THR A 236 -5.77 10.93 -8.39
CA THR A 236 -4.84 10.46 -7.35
C THR A 236 -5.34 9.13 -6.79
N LEU A 237 -4.53 8.09 -6.90
CA LEU A 237 -4.81 6.78 -6.31
C LEU A 237 -4.17 6.69 -4.93
N TYR A 238 -4.96 6.22 -3.94
CA TYR A 238 -4.51 6.07 -2.55
C TYR A 238 -4.43 4.60 -2.17
N PRO A 239 -3.38 4.16 -1.47
CA PRO A 239 -3.28 2.78 -0.99
C PRO A 239 -4.18 2.59 0.23
N ILE A 240 -5.10 1.61 0.17
CA ILE A 240 -5.98 1.20 1.26
C ILE A 240 -5.87 -0.31 1.40
N PHE A 241 -5.32 -0.77 2.53
CA PHE A 241 -5.09 -2.19 2.79
C PHE A 241 -5.56 -2.58 4.18
N GLY A 242 -6.35 -3.65 4.24
CA GLY A 242 -6.61 -4.40 5.45
C GLY A 242 -5.55 -5.48 5.66
N THR A 243 -5.14 -5.70 6.90
CA THR A 243 -4.23 -6.80 7.27
C THR A 243 -4.87 -7.60 8.38
N VAL A 244 -4.93 -8.91 8.22
CA VAL A 244 -5.33 -9.83 9.29
C VAL A 244 -4.20 -10.82 9.54
N GLY A 245 -3.98 -11.20 10.81
CA GLY A 245 -2.84 -12.06 11.09
C GLY A 245 -2.73 -12.47 12.54
N VAL A 246 -1.59 -13.08 12.85
CA VAL A 246 -1.26 -13.59 14.17
C VAL A 246 -0.17 -12.76 14.83
N ILE A 247 -0.22 -12.70 16.15
CA ILE A 247 0.76 -12.04 17.03
C ILE A 247 1.40 -13.10 17.88
N TYR A 248 2.72 -13.02 18.02
CA TYR A 248 3.48 -13.78 18.98
C TYR A 248 4.26 -12.82 19.91
N ARG A 249 3.96 -12.85 21.20
CA ARG A 249 4.71 -12.09 22.21
C ARG A 249 6.06 -12.77 22.47
N LEU A 250 7.12 -12.00 22.29
CA LEU A 250 8.49 -12.44 22.55
C LEU A 250 8.85 -12.24 24.02
N LYS A 251 8.41 -11.11 24.59
CA LYS A 251 8.61 -10.74 26.01
C LYS A 251 7.52 -9.74 26.43
#